data_298671a92f81f7d74c41be4b63f8a1d0
#
_entry.id   298671a92f81f7d74c41be4b63f8a1d0
#
_cell.length_a   1.000
_cell.length_b   1.000
_cell.length_c   1.000
_cell.angle_alpha   90.00
_cell.angle_beta   90.00
_cell.angle_gamma   90.00
#
_symmetry.space_group_name_H-M   'P 1'
#
loop_
_entity.id
_entity.type
_entity.pdbx_description
1 polymer ?
#
loop_
_entity_poly.entity_id
_entity_poly.type
_entity_poly.pdbx_seq_one_letter_code
_entity_poly.pdbx_strand_id
1 'polypeptide(L)'
;MVAVAVAFSMALQGDAGQDGRDLAGELLAAFRSEVYRCLSRRGDALLELADAVLCRPGRVHMLAELSLEPECRRGHGAVYDAVNAGQVRVARLRRALAALPLPRWDDGRIRLAADVSNWLRPDAATIPDRLFCHCYARARATRS
;
A
#
# COMPACT_ATOMS: atom_id res chain seq x y z
N MET A 1 1.36 4.21 2.59
CA MET A 1 2.02 3.66 1.38
C MET A 1 2.00 4.62 0.20
N VAL A 2 0.88 5.28 -0.10
CA VAL A 2 0.77 6.26 -1.20
C VAL A 2 1.79 7.40 -1.08
N ALA A 3 2.03 7.94 0.11
CA ALA A 3 2.95 9.09 0.30
C ALA A 3 4.42 8.76 -0.02
N VAL A 4 4.88 7.54 0.26
CA VAL A 4 6.25 7.11 -0.06
C VAL A 4 6.41 6.89 -1.55
N ALA A 5 5.41 6.30 -2.21
CA ALA A 5 5.40 6.12 -3.65
C ALA A 5 5.32 7.47 -4.39
N VAL A 6 4.58 8.45 -3.87
CA VAL A 6 4.49 9.79 -4.43
C VAL A 6 5.81 10.56 -4.23
N ALA A 7 6.41 10.53 -3.04
CA ALA A 7 7.70 11.16 -2.79
C ALA A 7 8.82 10.54 -3.64
N PHE A 8 8.81 9.23 -3.81
CA PHE A 8 9.73 8.50 -4.68
C PHE A 8 9.48 8.81 -6.16
N SER A 9 8.22 8.89 -6.59
CA SER A 9 7.86 9.26 -7.96
C SER A 9 8.26 10.70 -8.30
N MET A 10 8.11 11.64 -7.37
CA MET A 10 8.55 13.03 -7.57
C MET A 10 10.08 13.16 -7.59
N ALA A 11 10.80 12.39 -6.78
CA ALA A 11 12.27 12.34 -6.82
C ALA A 11 12.80 11.73 -8.14
N LEU A 12 12.04 10.87 -8.80
CA LEU A 12 12.40 10.27 -10.09
C LEU A 12 12.01 11.15 -11.29
N GLN A 13 11.04 12.06 -11.15
CA GLN A 13 10.55 12.92 -12.24
C GLN A 13 11.28 14.26 -12.34
N GLY A 14 12.03 14.67 -11.29
CA GLY A 14 12.98 15.75 -11.39
C GLY A 14 14.24 15.26 -12.15
N ASP A 15 14.94 16.15 -12.85
CA ASP A 15 16.25 15.93 -13.46
C ASP A 15 17.32 15.68 -12.35
N ALA A 16 17.04 14.69 -11.52
CA ALA A 16 17.92 14.23 -10.46
C ALA A 16 19.07 13.47 -11.15
N GLY A 17 20.23 14.07 -11.17
CA GLY A 17 21.46 13.41 -11.56
C GLY A 17 21.67 12.10 -10.77
N GLN A 18 22.76 11.38 -11.06
CA GLN A 18 23.09 10.11 -10.41
C GLN A 18 22.98 10.19 -8.86
N ASP A 19 23.51 11.28 -8.29
CA ASP A 19 23.49 11.54 -6.83
C ASP A 19 22.08 11.55 -6.24
N GLY A 20 21.08 12.08 -6.97
CA GLY A 20 19.68 12.08 -6.52
C GLY A 20 19.05 10.70 -6.52
N ARG A 21 19.42 9.84 -7.48
CA ARG A 21 18.95 8.44 -7.54
C ARG A 21 19.58 7.61 -6.43
N ASP A 22 20.85 7.81 -6.13
CA ASP A 22 21.56 7.10 -5.07
C ASP A 22 20.96 7.45 -3.70
N LEU A 23 20.69 8.73 -3.43
CA LEU A 23 20.01 9.18 -2.22
C LEU A 23 18.60 8.59 -2.09
N ALA A 24 17.84 8.56 -3.18
CA ALA A 24 16.50 7.96 -3.19
C ALA A 24 16.57 6.46 -2.88
N GLY A 25 17.57 5.76 -3.40
CA GLY A 25 17.83 4.36 -3.13
C GLY A 25 18.15 4.09 -1.67
N GLU A 26 18.99 4.91 -1.05
CA GLU A 26 19.32 4.82 0.37
C GLU A 26 18.10 5.06 1.27
N LEU A 27 17.30 6.07 0.97
CA LEU A 27 16.07 6.37 1.70
C LEU A 27 15.06 5.22 1.60
N LEU A 28 14.92 4.64 0.41
CA LEU A 28 14.05 3.48 0.21
C LEU A 28 14.55 2.27 1.00
N ALA A 29 15.85 1.99 0.98
CA ALA A 29 16.43 0.88 1.72
C ALA A 29 16.26 1.05 3.24
N ALA A 30 16.46 2.26 3.76
CA ALA A 30 16.24 2.60 5.16
C ALA A 30 14.76 2.42 5.55
N PHE A 31 13.85 2.92 4.72
CA PHE A 31 12.41 2.76 4.93
C PHE A 31 11.99 1.29 4.93
N ARG A 32 12.44 0.50 3.95
CA ARG A 32 12.17 -0.95 3.88
C ARG A 32 12.65 -1.68 5.13
N SER A 33 13.84 -1.33 5.60
CA SER A 33 14.39 -1.91 6.83
C SER A 33 13.53 -1.60 8.05
N GLU A 34 13.02 -0.38 8.16
CA GLU A 34 12.14 0.00 9.27
C GLU A 34 10.75 -0.67 9.17
N VAL A 35 10.19 -0.78 7.97
CA VAL A 35 8.95 -1.55 7.76
C VAL A 35 9.16 -3.00 8.16
N TYR A 36 10.26 -3.64 7.75
CA TYR A 36 10.57 -5.01 8.12
C TYR A 36 10.60 -5.22 9.65
N ARG A 37 11.20 -4.29 10.39
CA ARG A 37 11.21 -4.31 11.86
C ARG A 37 9.83 -4.19 12.49
N CYS A 38 8.83 -3.70 11.75
CA CYS A 38 7.44 -3.65 12.17
C CYS A 38 6.71 -4.98 12.00
N LEU A 39 7.26 -5.89 11.22
CA LEU A 39 6.69 -7.21 10.95
C LEU A 39 7.20 -8.20 12.01
N SER A 40 6.31 -8.71 12.85
CA SER A 40 6.70 -9.55 14.00
C SER A 40 6.50 -11.05 13.75
N ARG A 41 5.69 -11.41 12.77
CA ARG A 41 5.45 -12.79 12.37
C ARG A 41 5.27 -12.87 10.86
N ARG A 42 5.90 -13.86 10.22
CA ARG A 42 5.92 -14.02 8.75
C ARG A 42 6.47 -12.77 8.02
N GLY A 43 7.42 -12.08 8.64
CA GLY A 43 7.95 -10.80 8.15
C GLY A 43 8.47 -10.86 6.73
N ASP A 44 9.27 -11.88 6.39
CA ASP A 44 9.82 -12.04 5.04
C ASP A 44 8.72 -12.18 3.99
N ALA A 45 7.73 -13.06 4.26
CA ALA A 45 6.65 -13.30 3.32
C ALA A 45 5.73 -12.08 3.18
N LEU A 46 5.49 -11.33 4.26
CA LEU A 46 4.74 -10.07 4.21
C LEU A 46 5.49 -8.99 3.43
N LEU A 47 6.82 -8.92 3.56
CA LEU A 47 7.63 -7.94 2.83
C LEU A 47 7.67 -8.28 1.34
N GLU A 48 7.90 -9.54 0.98
CA GLU A 48 7.84 -10.01 -0.42
C GLU A 48 6.46 -9.75 -1.04
N LEU A 49 5.39 -9.96 -0.29
CA LEU A 49 4.03 -9.67 -0.73
C LEU A 49 3.83 -8.16 -0.97
N ALA A 50 4.34 -7.32 -0.06
CA ALA A 50 4.28 -5.87 -0.22
C ALA A 50 5.06 -5.41 -1.46
N ASP A 51 6.23 -5.98 -1.71
CA ASP A 51 7.02 -5.70 -2.89
C ASP A 51 6.30 -6.11 -4.18
N ALA A 52 5.74 -7.31 -4.22
CA ALA A 52 4.97 -7.79 -5.36
C ALA A 52 3.77 -6.88 -5.68
N VAL A 53 3.06 -6.38 -4.65
CA VAL A 53 1.98 -5.40 -4.84
C VAL A 53 2.48 -4.07 -5.41
N LEU A 54 3.66 -3.62 -4.97
CA LEU A 54 4.23 -2.33 -5.39
C LEU A 54 4.81 -2.37 -6.80
N CYS A 55 5.39 -3.49 -7.19
CA CYS A 55 6.05 -3.65 -8.48
C CYS A 55 5.09 -4.06 -9.61
N ARG A 56 3.95 -4.64 -9.24
CA ARG A 56 2.97 -5.10 -10.23
C ARG A 56 2.28 -3.94 -10.93
N PRO A 57 2.29 -3.90 -12.27
CA PRO A 57 1.50 -2.95 -13.03
C PRO A 57 0.02 -3.36 -13.00
N GLY A 58 -0.85 -2.48 -12.50
CA GLY A 58 -2.30 -2.68 -12.55
C GLY A 58 -2.92 -3.22 -11.25
N ARG A 59 -4.20 -3.60 -11.35
CA ARG A 59 -4.99 -4.05 -10.20
C ARG A 59 -4.69 -5.48 -9.85
N VAL A 60 -4.63 -5.79 -8.56
CA VAL A 60 -4.57 -7.14 -8.03
C VAL A 60 -6.01 -7.63 -7.82
N HIS A 61 -6.41 -8.70 -8.49
CA HIS A 61 -7.72 -9.31 -8.34
C HIS A 61 -7.69 -10.48 -7.37
N MET A 62 -6.60 -11.25 -7.38
CA MET A 62 -6.44 -12.42 -6.52
C MET A 62 -5.05 -12.47 -5.92
N LEU A 63 -4.98 -12.94 -4.68
CA LEU A 63 -3.71 -13.09 -3.96
C LEU A 63 -2.74 -14.06 -4.68
N ALA A 64 -3.30 -15.06 -5.36
CA ALA A 64 -2.54 -16.01 -6.17
C ALA A 64 -1.71 -15.36 -7.27
N GLU A 65 -2.20 -14.28 -7.87
CA GLU A 65 -1.48 -13.56 -8.92
C GLU A 65 -0.15 -12.97 -8.41
N LEU A 66 -0.13 -12.54 -7.15
CA LEU A 66 1.08 -11.98 -6.54
C LEU A 66 2.18 -13.03 -6.32
N SER A 67 1.81 -14.30 -6.23
CA SER A 67 2.79 -15.39 -6.12
C SER A 67 3.56 -15.66 -7.42
N LEU A 68 3.12 -15.06 -8.54
CA LEU A 68 3.77 -15.17 -9.84
C LEU A 68 4.74 -14.01 -10.11
N GLU A 69 4.73 -12.97 -9.27
CA GLU A 69 5.62 -11.83 -9.43
C GLU A 69 7.05 -12.19 -9.01
N PRO A 70 8.07 -11.64 -9.69
CA PRO A 70 9.48 -11.95 -9.41
C PRO A 70 9.92 -11.65 -7.98
N GLU A 71 9.26 -10.69 -7.33
CA GLU A 71 9.51 -10.29 -5.94
C GLU A 71 9.05 -11.36 -4.95
N CYS A 72 8.07 -12.19 -5.32
CA CYS A 72 7.53 -13.25 -4.48
C CYS A 72 8.33 -14.55 -4.70
N ARG A 73 9.39 -14.75 -3.92
CA ARG A 73 10.28 -15.92 -4.04
C ARG A 73 9.70 -17.19 -3.43
N ARG A 74 8.58 -17.05 -2.72
CA ARG A 74 7.90 -18.12 -2.01
C ARG A 74 6.72 -18.60 -2.82
N GLY A 75 6.43 -19.89 -2.71
CA GLY A 75 5.28 -20.47 -3.40
C GLY A 75 3.94 -19.91 -2.90
N HIS A 76 2.91 -20.14 -3.69
CA HIS A 76 1.53 -19.69 -3.48
C HIS A 76 1.00 -19.86 -2.03
N GLY A 77 1.28 -21.00 -1.37
CA GLY A 77 0.85 -21.22 0.01
C GLY A 77 1.42 -20.21 1.01
N ALA A 78 2.66 -19.74 0.78
CA ALA A 78 3.30 -18.78 1.68
C ALA A 78 2.65 -17.39 1.63
N VAL A 79 2.08 -16.99 0.50
CA VAL A 79 1.35 -15.73 0.34
C VAL A 79 0.09 -15.73 1.19
N TYR A 80 -0.69 -16.81 1.13
CA TYR A 80 -1.88 -16.97 1.97
C TYR A 80 -1.54 -17.07 3.45
N ASP A 81 -0.47 -17.80 3.79
CA ASP A 81 0.01 -17.92 5.16
C ASP A 81 0.52 -16.57 5.72
N ALA A 82 1.16 -15.76 4.88
CA ALA A 82 1.56 -14.40 5.25
C ALA A 82 0.35 -13.53 5.64
N VAL A 83 -0.73 -13.58 4.87
CA VAL A 83 -1.95 -12.81 5.16
C VAL A 83 -2.69 -13.35 6.38
N ASN A 84 -2.80 -14.68 6.51
CA ASN A 84 -3.57 -15.31 7.58
C ASN A 84 -2.86 -15.32 8.93
N ALA A 85 -1.54 -15.49 8.94
CA ALA A 85 -0.75 -15.67 10.16
C ALA A 85 0.30 -14.57 10.37
N GLY A 86 0.43 -13.62 9.45
CA GLY A 86 1.32 -12.49 9.55
C GLY A 86 0.87 -11.51 10.64
N GLN A 87 1.85 -10.87 11.29
CA GLN A 87 1.57 -9.88 12.33
C GLN A 87 2.38 -8.62 12.11
N VAL A 88 1.70 -7.49 12.26
CA VAL A 88 2.29 -6.16 12.14
C VAL A 88 2.19 -5.42 13.46
N ARG A 89 3.28 -4.86 13.92
CA ARG A 89 3.32 -3.94 15.07
C ARG A 89 2.80 -2.57 14.66
N VAL A 90 1.48 -2.41 14.64
CA VAL A 90 0.80 -1.23 14.09
C VAL A 90 1.29 0.08 14.70
N ALA A 91 1.50 0.13 16.02
CA ALA A 91 1.98 1.34 16.69
C ALA A 91 3.39 1.75 16.24
N ARG A 92 4.27 0.78 15.96
CA ARG A 92 5.60 1.03 15.43
C ARG A 92 5.53 1.50 13.98
N LEU A 93 4.72 0.82 13.16
CA LEU A 93 4.53 1.20 11.74
C LEU A 93 3.97 2.61 11.61
N ARG A 94 2.99 2.98 12.43
CA ARG A 94 2.44 4.36 12.45
C ARG A 94 3.51 5.39 12.77
N ARG A 95 4.38 5.12 13.73
CA ARG A 95 5.50 6.03 14.06
C ARG A 95 6.51 6.14 12.93
N ALA A 96 6.86 5.02 12.30
CA ALA A 96 7.77 5.00 11.16
C ALA A 96 7.20 5.82 9.98
N LEU A 97 5.91 5.66 9.69
CA LEU A 97 5.23 6.43 8.64
C LEU A 97 5.13 7.93 8.98
N ALA A 98 4.85 8.26 10.24
CA ALA A 98 4.76 9.65 10.69
C ALA A 98 6.12 10.38 10.70
N ALA A 99 7.22 9.63 10.78
CA ALA A 99 8.58 10.18 10.72
C ALA A 99 9.07 10.46 9.29
N LEU A 100 8.34 10.01 8.26
CA LEU A 100 8.72 10.29 6.88
C LEU A 100 8.50 11.76 6.53
N PRO A 101 9.43 12.36 5.77
CA PRO A 101 9.22 13.70 5.25
C PRO A 101 8.00 13.71 4.34
N LEU A 102 7.06 14.58 4.65
CA LEU A 102 5.89 14.79 3.78
C LEU A 102 6.28 15.67 2.60
N PRO A 103 5.86 15.34 1.38
CA PRO A 103 6.08 16.19 0.23
C PRO A 103 5.38 17.54 0.43
N ARG A 104 6.12 18.60 0.18
CA ARG A 104 5.61 19.97 0.21
C ARG A 104 5.60 20.53 -1.21
N TRP A 105 4.64 21.36 -1.48
CA TRP A 105 4.59 22.12 -2.73
C TRP A 105 5.59 23.28 -2.65
N ASP A 106 5.83 23.93 -3.79
CA ASP A 106 6.78 25.05 -3.88
C ASP A 106 6.44 26.21 -2.93
N ASP A 107 5.17 26.33 -2.54
CA ASP A 107 4.67 27.29 -1.54
C ASP A 107 4.89 26.82 -0.08
N GLY A 108 5.56 25.69 0.13
CA GLY A 108 5.85 25.09 1.44
C GLY A 108 4.65 24.39 2.09
N ARG A 109 3.46 24.38 1.47
CA ARG A 109 2.24 23.81 2.02
C ARG A 109 2.13 22.33 1.73
N ILE A 110 1.46 21.61 2.64
CA ILE A 110 1.03 20.24 2.44
C ILE A 110 -0.41 20.29 1.93
N ARG A 111 -0.66 19.67 0.78
CA ARG A 111 -2.03 19.54 0.24
C ARG A 111 -2.53 18.15 0.57
N LEU A 112 -3.68 18.09 1.23
CA LEU A 112 -4.35 16.86 1.56
C LEU A 112 -5.57 16.71 0.66
N ALA A 113 -5.70 15.54 0.04
CA ALA A 113 -6.93 15.13 -0.64
C ALA A 113 -7.61 14.07 0.24
N ALA A 114 -8.86 14.30 0.58
CA ALA A 114 -9.68 13.34 1.28
C ALA A 114 -10.78 12.85 0.34
N ASP A 115 -10.89 11.54 0.19
CA ASP A 115 -11.97 10.89 -0.53
C ASP A 115 -12.66 9.87 0.37
N VAL A 116 -13.97 9.73 0.23
CA VAL A 116 -14.76 8.78 0.99
C VAL A 116 -15.02 7.57 0.11
N SER A 117 -14.34 6.47 0.39
CA SER A 117 -14.60 5.19 -0.26
C SER A 117 -15.65 4.42 0.53
N ASN A 118 -16.80 4.19 -0.08
CA ASN A 118 -17.88 3.42 0.53
C ASN A 118 -17.53 1.93 0.50
N TRP A 119 -17.39 1.33 1.68
CA TRP A 119 -17.25 -0.11 1.78
C TRP A 119 -18.64 -0.75 1.92
N LEU A 120 -19.21 -1.11 0.81
CA LEU A 120 -20.53 -1.75 0.78
C LEU A 120 -20.43 -3.21 1.22
N ARG A 121 -21.15 -3.55 2.28
CA ARG A 121 -21.35 -4.93 2.76
C ARG A 121 -22.85 -5.25 2.75
N PRO A 122 -23.43 -5.59 1.60
CA PRO A 122 -24.86 -5.87 1.48
C PRO A 122 -25.32 -7.02 2.38
N ASP A 123 -24.44 -8.01 2.59
CA ASP A 123 -24.74 -9.24 3.32
C ASP A 123 -24.59 -9.12 4.85
N ALA A 124 -24.13 -7.98 5.34
CA ALA A 124 -23.88 -7.76 6.76
C ALA A 124 -25.12 -7.18 7.47
N ALA A 125 -26.21 -7.91 7.49
CA ALA A 125 -27.49 -7.46 8.06
C ALA A 125 -27.46 -7.19 9.58
N THR A 126 -26.53 -7.82 10.30
CA THR A 126 -26.49 -7.85 11.76
C THR A 126 -25.37 -6.99 12.38
N ILE A 127 -24.65 -6.18 11.60
CA ILE A 127 -23.60 -5.30 12.15
C ILE A 127 -24.26 -4.15 12.92
N PRO A 128 -23.93 -3.95 14.20
CA PRO A 128 -24.34 -2.77 14.95
C PRO A 128 -23.74 -1.50 14.29
N ASP A 129 -24.41 -0.39 14.46
CA ASP A 129 -24.02 0.93 13.90
C ASP A 129 -23.94 0.99 12.37
N ARG A 130 -24.75 0.20 11.70
CA ARG A 130 -24.82 0.17 10.24
C ARG A 130 -25.31 1.51 9.70
N LEU A 131 -24.50 2.12 8.82
CA LEU A 131 -24.87 3.30 8.06
C LEU A 131 -25.36 2.91 6.67
N PHE A 132 -26.42 3.54 6.23
CA PHE A 132 -26.92 3.40 4.86
C PHE A 132 -26.25 4.47 3.98
N CYS A 133 -25.68 4.03 2.85
CA CYS A 133 -25.08 4.94 1.89
C CYS A 133 -25.90 4.92 0.59
N HIS A 134 -26.20 6.11 0.08
CA HIS A 134 -26.77 6.26 -1.27
C HIS A 134 -25.69 6.05 -2.32
N CYS A 135 -25.82 4.98 -3.11
CA CYS A 135 -25.00 4.77 -4.29
C CYS A 135 -25.65 5.47 -5.49
N TYR A 136 -25.12 6.61 -5.87
CA TYR A 136 -25.63 7.38 -7.04
C TYR A 136 -25.25 6.77 -8.39
N ALA A 137 -24.33 5.82 -8.45
CA ALA A 137 -23.82 5.23 -9.68
C ALA A 137 -24.25 3.76 -9.84
N ARG A 138 -25.53 3.47 -9.93
CA ARG A 138 -25.99 2.31 -10.66
C ARG A 138 -26.44 2.76 -12.04
N ALA A 139 -25.51 2.79 -12.99
CA ALA A 139 -25.90 2.75 -14.40
C ALA A 139 -26.84 1.56 -14.58
N ARG A 140 -28.04 1.82 -15.09
CA ARG A 140 -29.00 0.80 -15.46
C ARG A 140 -28.30 -0.21 -16.37
N ALA A 141 -28.08 -1.42 -15.89
CA ALA A 141 -27.82 -2.54 -16.75
C ALA A 141 -29.08 -2.70 -17.61
N THR A 142 -29.02 -2.22 -18.84
CA THR A 142 -30.01 -2.53 -19.87
C THR A 142 -29.94 -4.03 -20.07
N ARG A 143 -30.99 -4.71 -19.62
CA ARG A 143 -31.27 -6.09 -20.04
C ARG A 143 -31.64 -6.00 -21.52
N SER A 144 -30.83 -6.60 -22.38
CA SER A 144 -31.18 -7.06 -23.71
C SER A 144 -31.46 -8.52 -23.65
#